data_d0ef5670c659dca7fedcf51fe2978ea6
#
_entry.id   d0ef5670c659dca7fedcf51fe2978ea6
#
_cell.length_a   1.000
_cell.length_b   1.000
_cell.length_c   1.000
_cell.angle_alpha   90.00
_cell.angle_beta   90.00
_cell.angle_gamma   90.00
#
_symmetry.space_group_name_H-M   'P 1'
#
loop_
_entity.id
_entity.type
_entity.pdbx_description
1 polymer ?
#
loop_
_entity_poly.entity_id
_entity_poly.type
_entity_poly.pdbx_seq_one_letter_code
_entity_poly.pdbx_strand_id
1 'polypeptide(L)'
;MLRIGLTGGIGAGKSTVSATFSDLGGIVVDGDVIAREVVEPGTPGLAKLVDAFGDGILLPDGALNRPALAAIAFSDDEKRATLNGIVHPLVAHRRSELIAAAHDDAVIVEDIPLLVESQMAPMFPLVIIVHADPELRVRRLIEYRNFSEEDARARIAAQATEEQRRAVADVWLDNSGSAGELVEKARALWHERIQPFAHNLKEGEPARATPRIVPPDPQWAAQAQRILARLRTACGHRAVRVDHIGSTAVPDLDAKDIIDIQVTVSSLQVADELADAMSAAGYVQVPITADVAKPDARSTVAAFDHITDDAHWQKRLFCSADPGRPTNVHVRVDGWPGQQFALLFVDWMKGNPGVRAEYLDLKRRVSAQEHVTTGAYADAKEPWFLDAYRRAWEWADATGWRPGGPAQAGGGAG
;
A
#
# COMPACT_ATOMS: atom_id res chain seq x y z
N MET A 1 -1.91 -16.61 0.45
CA MET A 1 -3.22 -15.96 0.75
C MET A 1 -3.12 -14.47 0.45
N LEU A 2 -4.06 -13.89 -0.31
CA LEU A 2 -4.14 -12.45 -0.57
C LEU A 2 -5.25 -11.83 0.29
N ARG A 3 -4.94 -10.78 1.05
CA ARG A 3 -5.93 -10.02 1.83
C ARG A 3 -6.11 -8.63 1.20
N ILE A 4 -7.33 -8.25 0.88
CA ILE A 4 -7.66 -6.95 0.29
C ILE A 4 -8.63 -6.19 1.17
N GLY A 5 -8.43 -4.88 1.31
CA GLY A 5 -9.34 -3.99 2.01
C GLY A 5 -10.39 -3.41 1.04
N LEU A 6 -11.66 -3.61 1.34
CA LEU A 6 -12.78 -3.03 0.60
C LEU A 6 -13.49 -2.00 1.47
N THR A 7 -13.63 -0.79 0.96
CA THR A 7 -14.36 0.27 1.66
C THR A 7 -15.08 1.19 0.67
N GLY A 8 -15.82 2.14 1.19
CA GLY A 8 -16.55 3.12 0.40
C GLY A 8 -17.53 3.90 1.24
N GLY A 9 -17.94 5.08 0.78
CA GLY A 9 -18.90 5.89 1.47
C GLY A 9 -20.27 5.20 1.61
N ILE A 10 -21.02 5.56 2.65
CA ILE A 10 -22.41 5.08 2.82
C ILE A 10 -23.21 5.36 1.54
N GLY A 11 -23.94 4.39 1.03
CA GLY A 11 -24.73 4.50 -0.20
C GLY A 11 -23.91 4.39 -1.51
N ALA A 12 -22.58 4.15 -1.46
CA ALA A 12 -21.74 4.05 -2.65
C ALA A 12 -21.91 2.74 -3.43
N GLY A 13 -22.45 1.67 -2.83
CA GLY A 13 -22.64 0.38 -3.49
C GLY A 13 -21.61 -0.68 -3.13
N LYS A 14 -20.89 -0.53 -2.02
CA LYS A 14 -19.89 -1.46 -1.52
C LYS A 14 -20.40 -2.91 -1.44
N SER A 15 -21.62 -3.13 -0.96
CA SER A 15 -22.25 -4.45 -0.85
C SER A 15 -22.42 -5.17 -2.20
N THR A 16 -22.58 -4.44 -3.29
CA THR A 16 -22.64 -5.02 -4.65
C THR A 16 -21.27 -5.58 -5.03
N VAL A 17 -20.18 -4.88 -4.72
CA VAL A 17 -18.81 -5.34 -4.96
C VAL A 17 -18.47 -6.54 -4.08
N SER A 18 -18.81 -6.49 -2.76
CA SER A 18 -18.63 -7.61 -1.83
C SER A 18 -19.34 -8.89 -2.34
N ALA A 19 -20.61 -8.76 -2.74
CA ALA A 19 -21.38 -9.89 -3.28
C ALA A 19 -20.75 -10.42 -4.58
N THR A 20 -20.34 -9.53 -5.50
CA THR A 20 -19.68 -9.94 -6.75
C THR A 20 -18.39 -10.71 -6.48
N PHE A 21 -17.57 -10.25 -5.54
CA PHE A 21 -16.33 -10.95 -5.19
C PHE A 21 -16.60 -12.28 -4.49
N SER A 22 -17.63 -12.37 -3.65
CA SER A 22 -18.09 -13.64 -3.05
C SER A 22 -18.52 -14.66 -4.10
N ASP A 23 -19.31 -14.24 -5.09
CA ASP A 23 -19.75 -15.07 -6.21
C ASP A 23 -18.58 -15.59 -7.06
N LEU A 24 -17.47 -14.85 -7.10
CA LEU A 24 -16.26 -15.23 -7.82
C LEU A 24 -15.27 -16.05 -6.97
N GLY A 25 -15.66 -16.44 -5.75
CA GLY A 25 -14.87 -17.30 -4.87
C GLY A 25 -14.03 -16.55 -3.83
N GLY A 26 -14.23 -15.25 -3.66
CA GLY A 26 -13.63 -14.48 -2.57
C GLY A 26 -14.29 -14.77 -1.24
N ILE A 27 -13.50 -14.86 -0.18
CA ILE A 27 -14.00 -14.98 1.20
C ILE A 27 -14.21 -13.59 1.77
N VAL A 28 -15.48 -13.18 1.87
CA VAL A 28 -15.82 -11.85 2.41
C VAL A 28 -15.86 -11.89 3.94
N VAL A 29 -15.06 -11.05 4.56
CA VAL A 29 -15.02 -10.82 6.00
C VAL A 29 -15.60 -9.44 6.27
N ASP A 30 -16.90 -9.39 6.60
CA ASP A 30 -17.64 -8.16 6.86
C ASP A 30 -17.66 -7.86 8.35
N GLY A 31 -17.01 -6.74 8.76
CA GLY A 31 -16.92 -6.32 10.13
C GLY A 31 -18.28 -6.01 10.78
N ASP A 32 -19.27 -5.51 10.01
CA ASP A 32 -20.62 -5.23 10.51
C ASP A 32 -21.40 -6.53 10.74
N VAL A 33 -21.23 -7.53 9.88
CA VAL A 33 -21.84 -8.87 10.07
C VAL A 33 -21.24 -9.54 11.30
N ILE A 34 -19.92 -9.55 11.42
CA ILE A 34 -19.23 -10.13 12.58
C ILE A 34 -19.64 -9.44 13.89
N ALA A 35 -19.74 -8.10 13.89
CA ALA A 35 -20.19 -7.36 15.08
C ALA A 35 -21.64 -7.70 15.51
N ARG A 36 -22.45 -8.22 14.59
CA ARG A 36 -23.78 -8.77 14.92
C ARG A 36 -23.68 -10.19 15.43
N GLU A 37 -22.89 -11.03 14.76
CA GLU A 37 -22.71 -12.45 15.10
C GLU A 37 -22.16 -12.62 16.53
N VAL A 38 -21.15 -11.86 16.94
CA VAL A 38 -20.49 -12.02 18.25
C VAL A 38 -21.37 -11.64 19.45
N VAL A 39 -22.52 -11.04 19.20
CA VAL A 39 -23.50 -10.65 20.24
C VAL A 39 -24.89 -11.26 20.01
N GLU A 40 -24.98 -12.36 19.28
CA GLU A 40 -26.23 -13.12 19.12
C GLU A 40 -26.60 -13.87 20.41
N PRO A 41 -27.88 -14.27 20.58
CA PRO A 41 -28.31 -15.05 21.71
C PRO A 41 -27.43 -16.28 21.97
N GLY A 42 -27.00 -16.47 23.22
CA GLY A 42 -26.16 -17.59 23.63
C GLY A 42 -24.66 -17.36 23.44
N THR A 43 -24.21 -16.22 22.90
CA THR A 43 -22.78 -15.89 22.77
C THR A 43 -22.19 -15.32 24.07
N PRO A 44 -20.88 -15.56 24.32
CA PRO A 44 -20.17 -14.88 25.42
C PRO A 44 -20.19 -13.35 25.28
N GLY A 45 -20.29 -12.83 24.07
CA GLY A 45 -20.34 -11.40 23.81
C GLY A 45 -21.63 -10.77 24.35
N LEU A 46 -22.78 -11.38 24.05
CA LEU A 46 -24.05 -10.90 24.60
C LEU A 46 -24.06 -10.96 26.14
N ALA A 47 -23.56 -12.05 26.74
CA ALA A 47 -23.47 -12.16 28.20
C ALA A 47 -22.63 -11.02 28.80
N LYS A 48 -21.46 -10.70 28.23
CA LYS A 48 -20.64 -9.56 28.70
C LYS A 48 -21.35 -8.21 28.56
N LEU A 49 -22.16 -8.03 27.51
CA LEU A 49 -22.92 -6.79 27.33
C LEU A 49 -24.04 -6.68 28.40
N VAL A 50 -24.71 -7.79 28.72
CA VAL A 50 -25.72 -7.84 29.78
C VAL A 50 -25.09 -7.55 31.14
N ASP A 51 -23.94 -8.13 31.45
CA ASP A 51 -23.21 -7.86 32.69
C ASP A 51 -22.83 -6.37 32.83
N ALA A 52 -22.48 -5.72 31.74
CA ALA A 52 -22.01 -4.32 31.72
C ALA A 52 -23.15 -3.30 31.67
N PHE A 53 -24.28 -3.60 31.01
CA PHE A 53 -25.36 -2.64 30.71
C PHE A 53 -26.70 -3.05 31.29
N GLY A 54 -26.82 -4.24 31.90
CA GLY A 54 -28.02 -4.78 32.50
C GLY A 54 -28.99 -5.40 31.49
N ASP A 55 -30.02 -6.10 32.00
CA ASP A 55 -31.01 -6.84 31.20
C ASP A 55 -31.89 -5.93 30.31
N GLY A 56 -31.92 -4.62 30.57
CA GLY A 56 -32.67 -3.66 29.77
C GLY A 56 -32.23 -3.55 28.29
N ILE A 57 -31.09 -4.16 27.94
CA ILE A 57 -30.62 -4.23 26.57
C ILE A 57 -31.09 -5.49 25.81
N LEU A 58 -31.94 -6.31 26.42
CA LEU A 58 -32.51 -7.51 25.81
C LEU A 58 -33.94 -7.28 25.32
N LEU A 59 -34.27 -7.97 24.23
CA LEU A 59 -35.65 -8.16 23.77
C LEU A 59 -36.32 -9.35 24.52
N PRO A 60 -37.64 -9.51 24.46
CA PRO A 60 -38.34 -10.61 25.15
C PRO A 60 -37.92 -12.02 24.70
N ASP A 61 -37.36 -12.15 23.48
CA ASP A 61 -36.81 -13.39 22.92
C ASP A 61 -35.35 -13.64 23.31
N GLY A 62 -34.76 -12.77 24.15
CA GLY A 62 -33.37 -12.85 24.56
C GLY A 62 -32.36 -12.27 23.57
N ALA A 63 -32.81 -11.74 22.44
CA ALA A 63 -31.91 -11.08 21.48
C ALA A 63 -31.53 -9.65 21.95
N LEU A 64 -30.41 -9.14 21.42
CA LEU A 64 -29.94 -7.79 21.74
C LEU A 64 -30.86 -6.71 21.18
N ASN A 65 -31.43 -5.88 22.07
CA ASN A 65 -32.13 -4.64 21.72
C ASN A 65 -31.11 -3.54 21.35
N ARG A 66 -30.65 -3.54 20.09
CA ARG A 66 -29.63 -2.61 19.58
C ARG A 66 -30.00 -1.13 19.78
N PRO A 67 -31.25 -0.69 19.55
CA PRO A 67 -31.68 0.69 19.88
C PRO A 67 -31.49 1.05 21.33
N ALA A 68 -31.89 0.16 22.25
CA ALA A 68 -31.76 0.39 23.71
C ALA A 68 -30.27 0.49 24.11
N LEU A 69 -29.43 -0.45 23.64
CA LEU A 69 -28.00 -0.39 23.90
C LEU A 69 -27.37 0.87 23.33
N ALA A 70 -27.75 1.27 22.12
CA ALA A 70 -27.23 2.49 21.48
C ALA A 70 -27.63 3.74 22.31
N ALA A 71 -28.85 3.84 22.78
CA ALA A 71 -29.31 4.95 23.63
C ALA A 71 -28.49 5.07 24.92
N ILE A 72 -28.10 3.93 25.51
CA ILE A 72 -27.28 3.90 26.73
C ILE A 72 -25.82 4.21 26.41
N ALA A 73 -25.26 3.56 25.41
CA ALA A 73 -23.81 3.63 25.10
C ALA A 73 -23.40 4.98 24.50
N PHE A 74 -24.26 5.63 23.72
CA PHE A 74 -23.93 6.91 23.08
C PHE A 74 -24.32 8.15 23.93
N SER A 75 -24.95 7.96 25.07
CA SER A 75 -25.23 9.05 26.01
C SER A 75 -24.00 9.45 26.85
N ASP A 76 -22.98 8.63 26.90
CA ASP A 76 -21.83 8.76 27.79
C ASP A 76 -20.57 8.15 27.15
N ASP A 77 -19.47 8.90 27.13
CA ASP A 77 -18.19 8.45 26.53
C ASP A 77 -17.58 7.24 27.24
N GLU A 78 -17.75 7.09 28.56
CA GLU A 78 -17.29 5.95 29.34
C GLU A 78 -18.06 4.67 28.96
N LYS A 79 -19.38 4.78 28.82
CA LYS A 79 -20.22 3.67 28.37
C LYS A 79 -19.90 3.25 26.92
N ARG A 80 -19.63 4.23 26.07
CA ARG A 80 -19.18 3.96 24.69
C ARG A 80 -17.82 3.24 24.68
N ALA A 81 -16.91 3.67 25.55
CA ALA A 81 -15.61 2.99 25.70
C ALA A 81 -15.78 1.55 26.20
N THR A 82 -16.69 1.33 27.18
CA THR A 82 -17.02 -0.01 27.68
C THR A 82 -17.60 -0.91 26.58
N LEU A 83 -18.56 -0.43 25.79
CA LEU A 83 -19.12 -1.15 24.65
C LEU A 83 -18.04 -1.55 23.67
N ASN A 84 -17.19 -0.60 23.27
CA ASN A 84 -16.10 -0.84 22.34
C ASN A 84 -15.06 -1.82 22.92
N GLY A 85 -14.75 -1.72 24.21
CA GLY A 85 -13.85 -2.63 24.92
C GLY A 85 -14.33 -4.09 24.97
N ILE A 86 -15.64 -4.32 24.90
CA ILE A 86 -16.24 -5.65 24.82
C ILE A 86 -16.30 -6.14 23.37
N VAL A 87 -16.82 -5.33 22.44
CA VAL A 87 -17.15 -5.78 21.09
C VAL A 87 -15.92 -5.86 20.19
N HIS A 88 -15.01 -4.88 20.24
CA HIS A 88 -13.86 -4.86 19.33
C HIS A 88 -12.94 -6.09 19.47
N PRO A 89 -12.58 -6.58 20.68
CA PRO A 89 -11.78 -7.80 20.80
C PRO A 89 -12.48 -9.04 20.26
N LEU A 90 -13.80 -9.14 20.42
CA LEU A 90 -14.58 -10.28 19.90
C LEU A 90 -14.64 -10.26 18.38
N VAL A 91 -14.84 -9.09 17.78
CA VAL A 91 -14.82 -8.91 16.33
C VAL A 91 -13.42 -9.25 15.78
N ALA A 92 -12.37 -8.76 16.43
CA ALA A 92 -10.98 -9.04 16.01
C ALA A 92 -10.67 -10.54 16.10
N HIS A 93 -11.10 -11.21 17.17
CA HIS A 93 -10.91 -12.67 17.34
C HIS A 93 -11.64 -13.45 16.24
N ARG A 94 -12.94 -13.17 16.04
CA ARG A 94 -13.75 -13.86 15.02
C ARG A 94 -13.23 -13.64 13.60
N ARG A 95 -12.81 -12.42 13.29
CA ARG A 95 -12.12 -12.09 12.05
C ARG A 95 -10.86 -12.95 11.86
N SER A 96 -10.04 -13.07 12.91
CA SER A 96 -8.82 -13.89 12.86
C SER A 96 -9.14 -15.37 12.64
N GLU A 97 -10.18 -15.90 13.26
CA GLU A 97 -10.64 -17.29 13.05
C GLU A 97 -11.06 -17.53 11.58
N LEU A 98 -11.85 -16.62 11.00
CA LEU A 98 -12.29 -16.72 9.62
C LEU A 98 -11.11 -16.69 8.64
N ILE A 99 -10.11 -15.82 8.89
CA ILE A 99 -8.90 -15.73 8.09
C ILE A 99 -8.05 -16.99 8.24
N ALA A 100 -7.88 -17.49 9.46
CA ALA A 100 -7.08 -18.70 9.72
C ALA A 100 -7.71 -20.01 9.17
N ALA A 101 -9.03 -20.03 9.03
CA ALA A 101 -9.75 -21.15 8.42
C ALA A 101 -9.71 -21.14 6.88
N ALA A 102 -9.25 -20.07 6.27
CA ALA A 102 -9.17 -19.95 4.82
C ALA A 102 -7.98 -20.73 4.25
N HIS A 103 -8.09 -21.17 3.00
CA HIS A 103 -7.00 -21.84 2.30
C HIS A 103 -5.82 -20.88 2.03
N ASP A 104 -4.61 -21.42 1.90
CA ASP A 104 -3.39 -20.63 1.67
C ASP A 104 -3.41 -19.81 0.38
N ASP A 105 -4.22 -20.18 -0.58
CA ASP A 105 -4.43 -19.49 -1.86
C ASP A 105 -5.71 -18.65 -1.90
N ALA A 106 -6.42 -18.51 -0.78
CA ALA A 106 -7.64 -17.75 -0.71
C ALA A 106 -7.41 -16.26 -0.96
N VAL A 107 -8.42 -15.62 -1.53
CA VAL A 107 -8.57 -14.16 -1.56
C VAL A 107 -9.54 -13.76 -0.46
N ILE A 108 -9.04 -13.08 0.55
CA ILE A 108 -9.85 -12.52 1.65
C ILE A 108 -10.21 -11.09 1.32
N VAL A 109 -11.50 -10.81 1.28
CA VAL A 109 -12.05 -9.46 1.05
C VAL A 109 -12.55 -8.94 2.39
N GLU A 110 -11.78 -8.05 3.00
CA GLU A 110 -12.18 -7.43 4.27
C GLU A 110 -13.02 -6.18 4.00
N ASP A 111 -14.31 -6.31 4.24
CA ASP A 111 -15.28 -5.22 4.08
C ASP A 111 -15.29 -4.38 5.36
N ILE A 112 -14.63 -3.20 5.29
CA ILE A 112 -14.44 -2.31 6.44
C ILE A 112 -14.99 -0.93 6.13
N PRO A 113 -16.17 -0.57 6.68
CA PRO A 113 -16.83 0.71 6.39
C PRO A 113 -16.00 1.96 6.71
N LEU A 114 -15.22 1.91 7.80
CA LEU A 114 -14.41 3.03 8.29
C LEU A 114 -12.91 2.79 8.13
N LEU A 115 -12.49 2.09 7.07
CA LEU A 115 -11.09 1.73 6.80
C LEU A 115 -10.19 2.99 6.72
N VAL A 116 -10.67 4.05 6.10
CA VAL A 116 -9.93 5.31 5.92
C VAL A 116 -9.85 6.07 7.24
N GLU A 117 -10.96 6.23 7.90
CA GLU A 117 -11.11 6.93 9.19
C GLU A 117 -10.28 6.26 10.30
N SER A 118 -10.20 4.93 10.27
CA SER A 118 -9.40 4.12 11.21
C SER A 118 -7.93 3.95 10.78
N GLN A 119 -7.51 4.59 9.70
CA GLN A 119 -6.15 4.53 9.16
C GLN A 119 -5.65 3.10 8.89
N MET A 120 -6.53 2.19 8.53
CA MET A 120 -6.21 0.77 8.30
C MET A 120 -5.67 0.48 6.89
N ALA A 121 -5.74 1.42 5.96
CA ALA A 121 -5.31 1.22 4.58
C ALA A 121 -3.90 0.62 4.43
N PRO A 122 -2.88 1.02 5.20
CA PRO A 122 -1.53 0.46 5.09
C PRO A 122 -1.41 -1.01 5.50
N MET A 123 -2.43 -1.60 6.12
CA MET A 123 -2.43 -3.02 6.52
C MET A 123 -2.76 -3.97 5.35
N PHE A 124 -3.18 -3.41 4.21
CA PHE A 124 -3.62 -4.20 3.06
C PHE A 124 -2.70 -4.02 1.86
N PRO A 125 -2.30 -5.11 1.19
CA PRO A 125 -1.56 -5.05 -0.07
C PRO A 125 -2.35 -4.41 -1.21
N LEU A 126 -3.69 -4.41 -1.13
CA LEU A 126 -4.59 -3.78 -2.08
C LEU A 126 -5.78 -3.17 -1.36
N VAL A 127 -6.04 -1.88 -1.60
CA VAL A 127 -7.21 -1.15 -1.07
C VAL A 127 -8.13 -0.74 -2.22
N ILE A 128 -9.37 -1.22 -2.16
CA ILE A 128 -10.42 -0.94 -3.14
C ILE A 128 -11.43 0.02 -2.52
N ILE A 129 -11.66 1.14 -3.19
CA ILE A 129 -12.66 2.12 -2.76
C ILE A 129 -13.81 2.17 -3.76
N VAL A 130 -15.01 1.93 -3.26
CA VAL A 130 -16.25 2.12 -4.02
C VAL A 130 -16.74 3.55 -3.80
N HIS A 131 -16.91 4.28 -4.89
CA HIS A 131 -17.33 5.67 -4.91
C HIS A 131 -18.67 5.82 -5.64
N ALA A 132 -19.45 6.79 -5.22
CA ALA A 132 -20.57 7.36 -6.00
C ALA A 132 -20.73 8.84 -5.60
N ASP A 133 -21.28 9.62 -6.53
CA ASP A 133 -21.54 11.03 -6.32
C ASP A 133 -22.37 11.28 -5.06
N PRO A 134 -22.06 12.31 -4.25
CA PRO A 134 -22.76 12.59 -3.02
C PRO A 134 -24.28 12.68 -3.16
N GLU A 135 -24.78 13.34 -4.18
CA GLU A 135 -26.24 13.48 -4.41
C GLU A 135 -26.89 12.14 -4.79
N LEU A 136 -26.19 11.30 -5.52
CA LEU A 136 -26.68 9.93 -5.81
C LEU A 136 -26.72 9.10 -4.54
N ARG A 137 -25.74 9.24 -3.66
CA ARG A 137 -25.70 8.57 -2.36
C ARG A 137 -26.86 9.02 -1.45
N VAL A 138 -27.15 10.33 -1.40
CA VAL A 138 -28.31 10.87 -0.67
C VAL A 138 -29.61 10.22 -1.17
N ARG A 139 -29.83 10.24 -2.50
CA ARG A 139 -31.04 9.63 -3.09
C ARG A 139 -31.16 8.14 -2.74
N ARG A 140 -30.08 7.36 -2.84
CA ARG A 140 -30.06 5.94 -2.49
C ARG A 140 -30.35 5.69 -1.01
N LEU A 141 -29.89 6.55 -0.11
CA LEU A 141 -30.17 6.44 1.33
C LEU A 141 -31.63 6.71 1.65
N ILE A 142 -32.26 7.68 1.01
CA ILE A 142 -33.68 7.99 1.15
C ILE A 142 -34.53 6.83 0.59
N GLU A 143 -34.23 6.41 -0.66
CA GLU A 143 -35.05 5.44 -1.39
C GLU A 143 -34.96 4.02 -0.81
N TYR A 144 -33.73 3.55 -0.46
CA TYR A 144 -33.51 2.15 -0.09
C TYR A 144 -33.28 1.92 1.40
N ARG A 145 -33.06 2.98 2.19
CA ARG A 145 -32.77 2.86 3.62
C ARG A 145 -33.68 3.69 4.50
N ASN A 146 -34.65 4.39 3.93
CA ASN A 146 -35.62 5.23 4.61
C ASN A 146 -35.00 6.32 5.52
N PHE A 147 -33.84 6.86 5.16
CA PHE A 147 -33.26 8.01 5.84
C PHE A 147 -33.99 9.30 5.43
N SER A 148 -34.10 10.27 6.37
CA SER A 148 -34.40 11.64 5.99
C SER A 148 -33.22 12.22 5.16
N GLU A 149 -33.48 13.24 4.36
CA GLU A 149 -32.41 13.91 3.62
C GLU A 149 -31.36 14.51 4.55
N GLU A 150 -31.81 15.10 5.67
CA GLU A 150 -30.93 15.67 6.70
C GLU A 150 -30.01 14.61 7.29
N ASP A 151 -30.53 13.46 7.71
CA ASP A 151 -29.75 12.35 8.25
C ASP A 151 -28.78 11.77 7.21
N ALA A 152 -29.23 11.63 5.95
CA ALA A 152 -28.39 11.14 4.88
C ALA A 152 -27.16 12.04 4.64
N ARG A 153 -27.39 13.36 4.57
CA ARG A 153 -26.33 14.36 4.39
C ARG A 153 -25.38 14.40 5.60
N ALA A 154 -25.93 14.38 6.83
CA ALA A 154 -25.12 14.36 8.04
C ALA A 154 -24.19 13.14 8.10
N ARG A 155 -24.71 11.94 7.77
CA ARG A 155 -23.90 10.71 7.74
C ARG A 155 -22.83 10.73 6.65
N ILE A 156 -23.12 11.30 5.49
CA ILE A 156 -22.14 11.46 4.42
C ILE A 156 -21.02 12.43 4.84
N ALA A 157 -21.39 13.55 5.46
CA ALA A 157 -20.44 14.56 5.92
C ALA A 157 -19.54 14.08 7.08
N ALA A 158 -20.02 13.13 7.90
CA ALA A 158 -19.24 12.55 8.99
C ALA A 158 -18.18 11.54 8.54
N GLN A 159 -18.19 11.12 7.28
CA GLN A 159 -17.20 10.18 6.73
C GLN A 159 -15.99 10.91 6.15
N ALA A 160 -14.91 10.15 5.88
CA ALA A 160 -13.74 10.64 5.16
C ALA A 160 -14.12 11.34 3.86
N THR A 161 -13.43 12.42 3.52
CA THR A 161 -13.62 13.16 2.27
C THR A 161 -13.23 12.32 1.05
N GLU A 162 -13.64 12.74 -0.14
CA GLU A 162 -13.20 12.08 -1.37
C GLU A 162 -11.67 12.12 -1.50
N GLU A 163 -11.04 13.23 -1.18
CA GLU A 163 -9.59 13.39 -1.23
C GLU A 163 -8.89 12.39 -0.30
N GLN A 164 -9.36 12.26 0.95
CA GLN A 164 -8.82 11.29 1.90
C GLN A 164 -8.96 9.85 1.40
N ARG A 165 -10.09 9.51 0.77
CA ARG A 165 -10.30 8.20 0.16
C ARG A 165 -9.38 7.98 -1.03
N ARG A 166 -9.24 8.97 -1.94
CA ARG A 166 -8.33 8.88 -3.10
C ARG A 166 -6.87 8.71 -2.68
N ALA A 167 -6.45 9.35 -1.60
CA ALA A 167 -5.08 9.24 -1.10
C ALA A 167 -4.66 7.81 -0.76
N VAL A 168 -5.59 6.94 -0.34
CA VAL A 168 -5.31 5.56 0.07
C VAL A 168 -5.78 4.50 -0.93
N ALA A 169 -6.51 4.89 -1.99
CA ALA A 169 -7.06 3.98 -2.97
C ALA A 169 -6.00 3.44 -3.92
N ASP A 170 -5.80 2.12 -3.96
CA ASP A 170 -5.08 1.44 -5.05
C ASP A 170 -6.01 1.20 -6.25
N VAL A 171 -7.31 1.05 -5.98
CA VAL A 171 -8.38 0.92 -6.98
C VAL A 171 -9.55 1.82 -6.62
N TRP A 172 -10.05 2.54 -7.60
CA TRP A 172 -11.23 3.40 -7.48
C TRP A 172 -12.35 2.87 -8.38
N LEU A 173 -13.39 2.30 -7.77
CA LEU A 173 -14.58 1.81 -8.46
C LEU A 173 -15.68 2.86 -8.40
N ASP A 174 -15.85 3.59 -9.48
CA ASP A 174 -16.91 4.60 -9.59
C ASP A 174 -18.24 3.96 -9.97
N ASN A 175 -19.24 4.16 -9.10
CA ASN A 175 -20.63 3.72 -9.19
C ASN A 175 -21.60 4.90 -9.38
N SER A 176 -21.14 5.98 -10.00
CA SER A 176 -22.00 7.12 -10.37
C SER A 176 -22.78 6.88 -11.68
N GLY A 177 -22.42 5.86 -12.43
CA GLY A 177 -23.09 5.42 -13.67
C GLY A 177 -24.29 4.49 -13.45
N SER A 178 -24.54 3.64 -14.43
CA SER A 178 -25.66 2.66 -14.41
C SER A 178 -25.43 1.51 -13.42
N ALA A 179 -26.52 0.88 -12.97
CA ALA A 179 -26.48 -0.18 -11.95
C ALA A 179 -25.63 -1.41 -12.35
N GLY A 180 -25.55 -1.76 -13.65
CA GLY A 180 -24.79 -2.92 -14.13
C GLY A 180 -23.28 -2.66 -14.25
N GLU A 181 -22.87 -1.41 -14.48
CA GLU A 181 -21.46 -1.08 -14.74
C GLU A 181 -20.53 -1.39 -13.56
N LEU A 182 -21.00 -1.26 -12.32
CA LEU A 182 -20.20 -1.57 -11.14
C LEU A 182 -19.86 -3.05 -11.05
N VAL A 183 -20.82 -3.92 -11.37
CA VAL A 183 -20.63 -5.38 -11.38
C VAL A 183 -19.60 -5.77 -12.44
N GLU A 184 -19.69 -5.21 -13.64
CA GLU A 184 -18.71 -5.48 -14.70
C GLU A 184 -17.32 -4.97 -14.36
N LYS A 185 -17.20 -3.79 -13.78
CA LYS A 185 -15.92 -3.26 -13.27
C LYS A 185 -15.34 -4.15 -12.17
N ALA A 186 -16.17 -4.64 -11.24
CA ALA A 186 -15.73 -5.55 -10.20
C ALA A 186 -15.27 -6.90 -10.74
N ARG A 187 -15.98 -7.48 -11.75
CA ARG A 187 -15.59 -8.71 -12.43
C ARG A 187 -14.27 -8.56 -13.19
N ALA A 188 -14.12 -7.46 -13.95
CA ALA A 188 -12.87 -7.16 -14.64
C ALA A 188 -11.69 -7.03 -13.65
N LEU A 189 -11.88 -6.27 -12.57
CA LEU A 189 -10.87 -6.13 -11.51
C LEU A 189 -10.47 -7.48 -10.90
N TRP A 190 -11.45 -8.36 -10.66
CA TRP A 190 -11.20 -9.69 -10.12
C TRP A 190 -10.33 -10.53 -11.05
N HIS A 191 -10.70 -10.63 -12.33
CA HIS A 191 -9.98 -11.48 -13.28
C HIS A 191 -8.66 -10.91 -13.78
N GLU A 192 -8.57 -9.58 -13.94
CA GLU A 192 -7.40 -8.94 -14.54
C GLU A 192 -6.33 -8.56 -13.51
N ARG A 193 -6.71 -8.41 -12.23
CA ARG A 193 -5.75 -7.99 -11.20
C ARG A 193 -5.76 -8.86 -9.96
N ILE A 194 -6.92 -9.12 -9.32
CA ILE A 194 -6.97 -9.80 -8.02
C ILE A 194 -6.55 -11.27 -8.13
N GLN A 195 -7.10 -12.04 -9.07
CA GLN A 195 -6.70 -13.43 -9.29
C GLN A 195 -5.23 -13.57 -9.70
N PRO A 196 -4.70 -12.80 -10.68
CA PRO A 196 -3.27 -12.82 -11.00
C PRO A 196 -2.39 -12.42 -9.81
N PHE A 197 -2.80 -11.45 -9.00
CA PHE A 197 -2.07 -11.07 -7.79
C PHE A 197 -2.00 -12.22 -6.78
N ALA A 198 -3.12 -12.86 -6.48
CA ALA A 198 -3.17 -14.01 -5.57
C ALA A 198 -2.32 -15.18 -6.09
N HIS A 199 -2.38 -15.46 -7.40
CA HIS A 199 -1.56 -16.47 -8.06
C HIS A 199 -0.07 -16.18 -7.92
N ASN A 200 0.36 -14.98 -8.27
CA ASN A 200 1.76 -14.57 -8.18
C ASN A 200 2.31 -14.68 -6.75
N LEU A 201 1.52 -14.26 -5.73
CA LEU A 201 1.90 -14.43 -4.34
C LEU A 201 2.07 -15.90 -3.93
N LYS A 202 1.17 -16.77 -4.39
CA LYS A 202 1.21 -18.21 -4.11
C LYS A 202 2.44 -18.85 -4.72
N GLU A 203 2.73 -18.54 -5.97
CA GLU A 203 3.86 -19.14 -6.71
C GLU A 203 5.21 -18.47 -6.39
N GLY A 204 5.20 -17.36 -5.61
CA GLY A 204 6.43 -16.60 -5.32
C GLY A 204 6.98 -15.88 -6.55
N GLU A 205 6.13 -15.53 -7.52
CA GLU A 205 6.50 -14.90 -8.77
C GLU A 205 6.23 -13.39 -8.75
N PRO A 206 7.17 -12.56 -9.22
CA PRO A 206 6.90 -11.14 -9.39
C PRO A 206 5.94 -10.90 -10.55
N ALA A 207 5.11 -9.86 -10.44
CA ALA A 207 4.27 -9.42 -11.53
C ALA A 207 5.12 -9.02 -12.74
N ARG A 208 4.69 -9.43 -13.94
CA ARG A 208 5.37 -9.08 -15.18
C ARG A 208 5.15 -7.61 -15.49
N ALA A 209 6.22 -6.85 -15.60
CA ALA A 209 6.20 -5.45 -16.00
C ALA A 209 6.70 -5.31 -17.44
N THR A 210 6.02 -4.48 -18.23
CA THR A 210 6.51 -4.13 -19.57
C THR A 210 7.62 -3.10 -19.43
N PRO A 211 8.85 -3.35 -19.93
CA PRO A 211 10.00 -2.47 -19.75
C PRO A 211 9.97 -1.24 -20.69
N ARG A 212 8.80 -0.62 -20.87
CA ARG A 212 8.63 0.56 -21.72
C ARG A 212 8.87 1.85 -20.94
N ILE A 213 9.62 2.78 -21.51
CA ILE A 213 9.76 4.15 -21.00
C ILE A 213 8.49 4.92 -21.36
N VAL A 214 7.93 5.61 -20.37
CA VAL A 214 6.76 6.47 -20.49
C VAL A 214 7.08 7.88 -19.97
N PRO A 215 6.34 8.92 -20.42
CA PRO A 215 6.43 10.25 -19.83
C PRO A 215 6.17 10.23 -18.32
N PRO A 216 6.59 11.25 -17.57
CA PRO A 216 6.34 11.35 -16.15
C PRO A 216 4.83 11.28 -15.85
N ASP A 217 4.44 10.40 -14.95
CA ASP A 217 3.07 10.33 -14.46
C ASP A 217 2.97 11.11 -13.13
N PRO A 218 2.13 12.16 -13.05
CA PRO A 218 1.93 12.92 -11.83
C PRO A 218 1.40 12.06 -10.66
N GLN A 219 0.87 10.88 -10.93
CA GLN A 219 0.39 9.95 -9.90
C GLN A 219 1.51 9.14 -9.24
N TRP A 220 2.71 9.05 -9.80
CA TRP A 220 3.81 8.26 -9.22
C TRP A 220 4.11 8.64 -7.77
N ALA A 221 4.10 9.95 -7.46
CA ALA A 221 4.34 10.40 -6.09
C ALA A 221 3.25 9.91 -5.12
N ALA A 222 1.97 10.03 -5.49
CA ALA A 222 0.84 9.57 -4.67
C ALA A 222 0.84 8.04 -4.53
N GLN A 223 1.13 7.31 -5.60
CA GLN A 223 1.27 5.85 -5.58
C GLN A 223 2.43 5.42 -4.67
N ALA A 224 3.58 6.09 -4.77
CA ALA A 224 4.71 5.83 -3.90
C ALA A 224 4.37 6.08 -2.42
N GLN A 225 3.62 7.14 -2.08
CA GLN A 225 3.21 7.39 -0.70
C GLN A 225 2.37 6.24 -0.11
N ARG A 226 1.44 5.66 -0.88
CA ARG A 226 0.68 4.48 -0.44
C ARG A 226 1.59 3.28 -0.18
N ILE A 227 2.53 3.03 -1.09
CA ILE A 227 3.52 1.95 -0.95
C ILE A 227 4.41 2.18 0.28
N LEU A 228 4.92 3.40 0.48
CA LEU A 228 5.72 3.77 1.64
C LEU A 228 4.97 3.53 2.95
N ALA A 229 3.70 3.94 3.04
CA ALA A 229 2.88 3.71 4.22
C ALA A 229 2.70 2.20 4.51
N ARG A 230 2.41 1.41 3.47
CA ARG A 230 2.28 -0.05 3.55
C ARG A 230 3.55 -0.73 4.04
N LEU A 231 4.69 -0.38 3.45
CA LEU A 231 5.98 -0.95 3.82
C LEU A 231 6.43 -0.53 5.22
N ARG A 232 6.18 0.73 5.64
CA ARG A 232 6.44 1.17 7.02
C ARG A 232 5.62 0.35 8.02
N THR A 233 4.35 0.09 7.71
CA THR A 233 3.48 -0.75 8.55
C THR A 233 3.97 -2.20 8.60
N ALA A 234 4.31 -2.79 7.46
CA ALA A 234 4.76 -4.19 7.38
C ALA A 234 6.12 -4.42 8.06
N CYS A 235 7.08 -3.52 7.84
CA CYS A 235 8.42 -3.63 8.41
C CYS A 235 8.46 -3.21 9.89
N GLY A 236 7.58 -2.31 10.33
CA GLY A 236 7.55 -1.78 11.68
C GLY A 236 8.90 -1.19 12.09
N HIS A 237 9.32 -1.45 13.33
CA HIS A 237 10.58 -0.96 13.89
C HIS A 237 11.86 -1.56 13.25
N ARG A 238 11.74 -2.60 12.44
CA ARG A 238 12.86 -3.23 11.71
C ARG A 238 13.37 -2.34 10.56
N ALA A 239 12.54 -1.47 10.01
CA ALA A 239 12.96 -0.48 9.02
C ALA A 239 13.47 0.78 9.72
N VAL A 240 14.72 1.16 9.47
CA VAL A 240 15.30 2.45 9.90
C VAL A 240 14.62 3.60 9.14
N ARG A 241 14.40 3.41 7.83
CA ARG A 241 13.68 4.35 6.96
C ARG A 241 13.11 3.64 5.73
N VAL A 242 12.14 4.26 5.08
CA VAL A 242 11.54 3.78 3.82
C VAL A 242 11.38 4.98 2.89
N ASP A 243 11.99 4.89 1.69
CA ASP A 243 12.14 6.01 0.77
C ASP A 243 11.70 5.65 -0.65
N HIS A 244 11.08 6.60 -1.36
CA HIS A 244 10.88 6.54 -2.80
C HIS A 244 12.18 6.90 -3.49
N ILE A 245 12.74 5.99 -4.26
CA ILE A 245 14.01 6.12 -4.98
C ILE A 245 13.84 5.94 -6.48
N GLY A 246 14.95 5.94 -7.22
CA GLY A 246 14.95 5.67 -8.65
C GLY A 246 14.33 6.78 -9.50
N SER A 247 14.07 6.44 -10.75
CA SER A 247 13.67 7.44 -11.77
C SER A 247 12.29 8.07 -11.53
N THR A 248 11.33 7.30 -10.98
CA THR A 248 9.98 7.79 -10.70
C THR A 248 9.91 8.74 -9.49
N ALA A 249 10.98 8.80 -8.69
CA ALA A 249 11.14 9.76 -7.59
C ALA A 249 11.68 11.13 -8.06
N VAL A 250 12.09 11.22 -9.32
CA VAL A 250 12.65 12.45 -9.92
C VAL A 250 11.57 13.11 -10.77
N PRO A 251 11.11 14.34 -10.44
CA PRO A 251 10.14 15.07 -11.24
C PRO A 251 10.61 15.25 -12.69
N ASP A 252 9.66 15.23 -13.63
CA ASP A 252 9.88 15.49 -15.05
C ASP A 252 10.88 14.54 -15.75
N LEU A 253 11.08 13.35 -15.20
CA LEU A 253 11.97 12.35 -15.78
C LEU A 253 11.16 11.18 -16.35
N ASP A 254 11.21 10.97 -17.68
CA ASP A 254 10.64 9.78 -18.30
C ASP A 254 11.25 8.51 -17.66
N ALA A 255 10.40 7.55 -17.33
CA ALA A 255 10.84 6.33 -16.68
C ALA A 255 10.06 5.10 -17.15
N LYS A 256 10.52 3.90 -16.80
CA LYS A 256 9.64 2.74 -16.79
C LYS A 256 8.59 2.96 -15.71
N ASP A 257 7.35 2.56 -15.97
CA ASP A 257 6.27 2.67 -15.00
C ASP A 257 6.39 1.60 -13.89
N ILE A 258 7.50 1.69 -13.15
CA ILE A 258 7.85 0.84 -12.02
C ILE A 258 8.29 1.76 -10.88
N ILE A 259 7.64 1.63 -9.74
CA ILE A 259 8.01 2.40 -8.54
C ILE A 259 9.17 1.68 -7.84
N ASP A 260 10.29 2.39 -7.66
CA ASP A 260 11.43 1.87 -6.91
C ASP A 260 11.38 2.41 -5.47
N ILE A 261 11.38 1.52 -4.49
CA ILE A 261 11.40 1.84 -3.06
C ILE A 261 12.67 1.28 -2.43
N GLN A 262 13.23 2.01 -1.48
CA GLN A 262 14.28 1.51 -0.61
C GLN A 262 13.75 1.35 0.82
N VAL A 263 13.93 0.16 1.39
CA VAL A 263 13.79 -0.11 2.82
C VAL A 263 15.20 -0.20 3.39
N THR A 264 15.53 0.69 4.31
CA THR A 264 16.82 0.68 5.01
C THR A 264 16.67 -0.07 6.32
N VAL A 265 17.58 -1.00 6.57
CA VAL A 265 17.62 -1.86 7.77
C VAL A 265 18.99 -1.78 8.45
N SER A 266 19.09 -2.27 9.68
CA SER A 266 20.35 -2.26 10.44
C SER A 266 21.34 -3.36 10.02
N SER A 267 20.88 -4.46 9.41
CA SER A 267 21.72 -5.58 8.97
C SER A 267 21.03 -6.42 7.89
N LEU A 268 21.80 -7.26 7.19
CA LEU A 268 21.25 -8.24 6.25
C LEU A 268 20.40 -9.31 6.94
N GLN A 269 20.72 -9.66 8.18
CA GLN A 269 19.87 -10.57 8.96
C GLN A 269 18.47 -10.00 9.15
N VAL A 270 18.36 -8.71 9.51
CA VAL A 270 17.05 -8.03 9.61
C VAL A 270 16.35 -7.99 8.26
N ALA A 271 17.11 -7.82 7.15
CA ALA A 271 16.53 -7.90 5.81
C ALA A 271 15.90 -9.27 5.51
N ASP A 272 16.57 -10.35 5.92
CA ASP A 272 16.08 -11.72 5.74
C ASP A 272 14.84 -12.00 6.61
N GLU A 273 14.79 -11.45 7.83
CA GLU A 273 13.63 -11.55 8.74
C GLU A 273 12.37 -10.79 8.25
N LEU A 274 12.49 -9.97 7.21
CA LEU A 274 11.36 -9.25 6.61
C LEU A 274 10.56 -10.08 5.60
N ALA A 275 11.00 -11.27 5.20
CA ALA A 275 10.40 -12.04 4.10
C ALA A 275 8.88 -12.25 4.25
N ASP A 276 8.43 -12.71 5.44
CA ASP A 276 7.00 -12.93 5.70
C ASP A 276 6.19 -11.63 5.69
N ALA A 277 6.75 -10.56 6.26
CA ALA A 277 6.10 -9.25 6.29
C ALA A 277 5.98 -8.64 4.89
N MET A 278 6.99 -8.82 4.04
CA MET A 278 6.96 -8.42 2.64
C MET A 278 5.93 -9.22 1.85
N SER A 279 5.87 -10.53 2.05
CA SER A 279 4.85 -11.39 1.43
C SER A 279 3.44 -10.95 1.82
N ALA A 280 3.18 -10.70 3.10
CA ALA A 280 1.90 -10.19 3.58
C ALA A 280 1.54 -8.79 3.01
N ALA A 281 2.55 -7.98 2.68
CA ALA A 281 2.38 -6.68 2.03
C ALA A 281 2.25 -6.75 0.50
N GLY A 282 2.32 -7.95 -0.11
CA GLY A 282 2.13 -8.16 -1.54
C GLY A 282 3.42 -8.23 -2.36
N TYR A 283 4.56 -8.50 -1.73
CA TYR A 283 5.87 -8.55 -2.39
C TYR A 283 6.50 -9.93 -2.29
N VAL A 284 7.13 -10.38 -3.36
CA VAL A 284 7.86 -11.65 -3.43
C VAL A 284 9.36 -11.39 -3.54
N GLN A 285 10.14 -12.21 -2.89
CA GLN A 285 11.59 -12.10 -2.92
C GLN A 285 12.14 -12.57 -4.26
N VAL A 286 13.04 -11.76 -4.85
CA VAL A 286 13.76 -12.11 -6.06
C VAL A 286 15.20 -12.46 -5.70
N PRO A 287 15.80 -13.52 -6.28
CA PRO A 287 17.13 -14.01 -5.90
C PRO A 287 18.28 -13.11 -6.41
N ILE A 288 18.21 -11.82 -6.09
CA ILE A 288 19.28 -10.85 -6.34
C ILE A 288 19.85 -10.46 -4.98
N THR A 289 21.12 -10.77 -4.75
CA THR A 289 21.78 -10.63 -3.47
C THR A 289 22.74 -9.45 -3.38
N ALA A 290 23.09 -8.82 -4.52
CA ALA A 290 24.02 -7.70 -4.56
C ALA A 290 23.53 -6.58 -5.49
N ASP A 291 24.01 -5.36 -5.27
CA ASP A 291 23.81 -4.26 -6.22
C ASP A 291 24.59 -4.54 -7.50
N VAL A 292 24.02 -4.10 -8.64
CA VAL A 292 24.64 -4.28 -9.96
C VAL A 292 25.92 -3.45 -10.06
N ALA A 293 25.97 -2.28 -9.42
CA ALA A 293 27.18 -1.50 -9.23
C ALA A 293 28.16 -2.29 -8.34
N LYS A 294 29.07 -2.97 -8.98
CA LYS A 294 29.98 -3.94 -8.42
C LYS A 294 31.23 -3.34 -7.77
N PRO A 295 32.11 -4.18 -7.26
CA PRO A 295 33.38 -3.81 -6.64
C PRO A 295 34.20 -2.75 -7.39
N ASP A 296 34.13 -2.73 -8.71
CA ASP A 296 34.84 -1.75 -9.53
C ASP A 296 34.36 -0.31 -9.32
N ALA A 297 33.10 -0.10 -8.96
CA ALA A 297 32.57 1.21 -8.60
C ALA A 297 33.13 1.73 -7.27
N ARG A 298 33.58 0.87 -6.37
CA ARG A 298 34.18 1.24 -5.08
C ARG A 298 35.48 2.01 -5.27
N SER A 299 36.33 1.53 -6.19
CA SER A 299 37.66 2.09 -6.42
C SER A 299 37.64 3.48 -7.03
N THR A 300 36.50 3.93 -7.55
CA THR A 300 36.37 5.24 -8.18
C THR A 300 35.85 6.34 -7.23
N VAL A 301 35.48 5.99 -5.98
CA VAL A 301 34.86 6.91 -5.01
C VAL A 301 35.61 6.86 -3.69
N ALA A 302 36.41 7.87 -3.42
CA ALA A 302 37.25 7.97 -2.22
C ALA A 302 36.46 7.82 -0.91
N ALA A 303 35.20 8.23 -0.88
CA ALA A 303 34.33 8.08 0.28
C ALA A 303 34.14 6.61 0.74
N PHE A 304 34.34 5.64 -0.16
CA PHE A 304 34.19 4.22 0.11
C PHE A 304 35.49 3.39 -0.08
N ASP A 305 36.62 4.03 -0.27
CA ASP A 305 37.91 3.32 -0.45
C ASP A 305 38.28 2.42 0.74
N HIS A 306 37.75 2.74 1.92
CA HIS A 306 37.93 1.95 3.13
C HIS A 306 37.05 0.69 3.19
N ILE A 307 36.08 0.54 2.29
CA ILE A 307 35.18 -0.61 2.24
C ILE A 307 35.78 -1.68 1.34
N THR A 308 36.45 -2.64 1.95
CA THR A 308 37.11 -3.75 1.26
C THR A 308 36.30 -5.04 1.24
N ASP A 309 35.28 -5.16 2.10
CA ASP A 309 34.42 -6.34 2.20
C ASP A 309 33.26 -6.23 1.20
N ASP A 310 33.16 -7.22 0.33
CA ASP A 310 32.10 -7.34 -0.68
C ASP A 310 30.69 -7.48 -0.08
N ALA A 311 30.60 -7.90 1.18
CA ALA A 311 29.34 -7.96 1.90
C ALA A 311 28.62 -6.62 1.96
N HIS A 312 29.35 -5.49 1.98
CA HIS A 312 28.77 -4.14 2.01
C HIS A 312 28.04 -3.73 0.73
N TRP A 313 28.17 -4.53 -0.35
CA TRP A 313 27.45 -4.33 -1.61
C TRP A 313 26.22 -5.23 -1.75
N GLN A 314 25.97 -6.08 -0.76
CA GLN A 314 24.82 -6.97 -0.76
C GLN A 314 23.52 -6.23 -0.41
N LYS A 315 22.41 -6.77 -0.90
CA LYS A 315 21.05 -6.31 -0.63
C LYS A 315 20.08 -7.47 -0.70
N ARG A 316 18.82 -7.20 -0.37
CA ARG A 316 17.70 -8.06 -0.77
C ARG A 316 16.80 -7.29 -1.71
N LEU A 317 16.18 -8.00 -2.65
CA LEU A 317 15.23 -7.43 -3.58
C LEU A 317 13.90 -8.16 -3.47
N PHE A 318 12.85 -7.38 -3.32
CA PHE A 318 11.47 -7.85 -3.42
C PHE A 318 10.78 -7.10 -4.55
N CYS A 319 9.90 -7.80 -5.27
CA CYS A 319 9.10 -7.19 -6.32
C CYS A 319 7.62 -7.38 -6.03
N SER A 320 6.80 -6.44 -6.48
CA SER A 320 5.35 -6.56 -6.35
C SER A 320 4.84 -7.80 -7.08
N ALA A 321 3.99 -8.56 -6.42
CA ALA A 321 3.18 -9.61 -7.05
C ALA A 321 1.91 -9.03 -7.70
N ASP A 322 1.55 -7.78 -7.40
CA ASP A 322 0.41 -7.06 -7.96
C ASP A 322 0.68 -6.57 -9.39
N PRO A 323 -0.02 -7.10 -10.42
CA PRO A 323 0.17 -6.66 -11.79
C PRO A 323 -0.31 -5.22 -12.04
N GLY A 324 -1.20 -4.70 -11.18
CA GLY A 324 -1.73 -3.34 -11.33
C GLY A 324 -0.78 -2.25 -10.87
N ARG A 325 0.30 -2.59 -10.11
CA ARG A 325 1.33 -1.62 -9.70
C ARG A 325 2.70 -2.26 -9.55
N PRO A 326 3.46 -2.43 -10.63
CA PRO A 326 4.83 -2.92 -10.59
C PRO A 326 5.70 -2.07 -9.66
N THR A 327 6.39 -2.72 -8.73
CA THR A 327 7.22 -2.05 -7.72
C THR A 327 8.43 -2.92 -7.42
N ASN A 328 9.61 -2.30 -7.32
CA ASN A 328 10.82 -2.93 -6.78
C ASN A 328 11.10 -2.39 -5.38
N VAL A 329 11.33 -3.26 -4.44
CA VAL A 329 11.69 -2.89 -3.06
C VAL A 329 13.11 -3.38 -2.78
N HIS A 330 14.05 -2.45 -2.77
CA HIS A 330 15.46 -2.70 -2.44
C HIS A 330 15.64 -2.62 -0.94
N VAL A 331 15.99 -3.73 -0.29
CA VAL A 331 16.30 -3.73 1.14
C VAL A 331 17.81 -3.67 1.30
N ARG A 332 18.30 -2.58 1.89
CA ARG A 332 19.73 -2.27 2.03
C ARG A 332 20.07 -1.90 3.47
N VAL A 333 21.30 -2.17 3.85
CA VAL A 333 21.80 -1.85 5.18
C VAL A 333 22.17 -0.37 5.27
N ASP A 334 21.86 0.24 6.39
CA ASP A 334 22.12 1.66 6.67
C ASP A 334 23.62 1.97 6.61
N GLY A 335 23.95 3.09 5.98
CA GLY A 335 25.35 3.54 5.80
C GLY A 335 26.12 2.79 4.71
N TRP A 336 25.58 1.73 4.11
CA TRP A 336 26.28 1.03 3.03
C TRP A 336 26.22 1.79 1.70
N PRO A 337 27.22 1.59 0.79
CA PRO A 337 27.35 2.38 -0.43
C PRO A 337 26.09 2.41 -1.30
N GLY A 338 25.49 1.27 -1.56
CA GLY A 338 24.27 1.17 -2.37
C GLY A 338 23.06 1.86 -1.74
N GLN A 339 22.96 1.83 -0.39
CA GLN A 339 21.90 2.52 0.34
C GLN A 339 22.05 4.05 0.23
N GLN A 340 23.24 4.56 0.44
CA GLN A 340 23.50 6.00 0.35
C GLN A 340 23.38 6.53 -1.08
N PHE A 341 23.92 5.80 -2.06
CA PHE A 341 23.86 6.21 -3.44
C PHE A 341 22.44 6.28 -3.97
N ALA A 342 21.55 5.37 -3.58
CA ALA A 342 20.16 5.41 -4.02
C ALA A 342 19.43 6.69 -3.58
N LEU A 343 19.75 7.20 -2.41
CA LEU A 343 19.22 8.49 -1.90
C LEU A 343 19.88 9.67 -2.60
N LEU A 344 21.22 9.66 -2.66
CA LEU A 344 22.01 10.68 -3.33
C LEU A 344 21.61 10.87 -4.79
N PHE A 345 21.39 9.78 -5.51
CA PHE A 345 21.01 9.80 -6.91
C PHE A 345 19.74 10.63 -7.16
N VAL A 346 18.72 10.45 -6.34
CA VAL A 346 17.46 11.20 -6.47
C VAL A 346 17.68 12.69 -6.26
N ASP A 347 18.40 13.06 -5.22
CA ASP A 347 18.63 14.48 -4.87
C ASP A 347 19.60 15.15 -5.87
N TRP A 348 20.63 14.41 -6.32
CA TRP A 348 21.53 14.87 -7.37
C TRP A 348 20.81 15.12 -8.69
N MET A 349 19.92 14.20 -9.09
CA MET A 349 19.08 14.36 -10.29
C MET A 349 18.13 15.55 -10.18
N LYS A 350 17.54 15.79 -9.01
CA LYS A 350 16.68 16.95 -8.77
C LYS A 350 17.46 18.26 -8.88
N GLY A 351 18.67 18.30 -8.35
CA GLY A 351 19.54 19.48 -8.37
C GLY A 351 20.24 19.75 -9.71
N ASN A 352 20.28 18.79 -10.63
CA ASN A 352 21.10 18.87 -11.86
C ASN A 352 20.30 18.55 -13.13
N PRO A 353 19.59 19.52 -13.73
CA PRO A 353 18.77 19.31 -14.94
C PRO A 353 19.57 18.76 -16.13
N GLY A 354 20.85 19.16 -16.29
CA GLY A 354 21.71 18.66 -17.36
C GLY A 354 22.00 17.16 -17.24
N VAL A 355 22.21 16.68 -16.02
CA VAL A 355 22.41 15.24 -15.75
C VAL A 355 21.14 14.45 -16.00
N ARG A 356 19.95 15.01 -15.66
CA ARG A 356 18.66 14.39 -15.99
C ARG A 356 18.52 14.19 -17.50
N ALA A 357 18.83 15.20 -18.30
CA ALA A 357 18.76 15.12 -19.77
C ALA A 357 19.71 14.04 -20.31
N GLU A 358 20.97 14.03 -19.85
CA GLU A 358 21.97 13.02 -20.21
C GLU A 358 21.48 11.59 -19.90
N TYR A 359 20.95 11.38 -18.69
CA TYR A 359 20.43 10.08 -18.27
C TYR A 359 19.18 9.67 -19.06
N LEU A 360 18.33 10.61 -19.40
CA LEU A 360 17.17 10.36 -20.26
C LEU A 360 17.59 9.91 -21.67
N ASP A 361 18.59 10.58 -22.26
CA ASP A 361 19.12 10.21 -23.58
C ASP A 361 19.74 8.80 -23.56
N LEU A 362 20.48 8.46 -22.49
CA LEU A 362 20.97 7.10 -22.30
C LEU A 362 19.83 6.08 -22.26
N LYS A 363 18.78 6.34 -21.45
CA LYS A 363 17.63 5.44 -21.33
C LYS A 363 16.93 5.22 -22.68
N ARG A 364 16.74 6.29 -23.45
CA ARG A 364 16.13 6.23 -24.78
C ARG A 364 16.97 5.41 -25.76
N ARG A 365 18.28 5.60 -25.78
CA ARG A 365 19.19 4.83 -26.64
C ARG A 365 19.17 3.34 -26.29
N VAL A 366 19.23 3.01 -24.99
CA VAL A 366 19.23 1.61 -24.55
C VAL A 366 17.87 0.95 -24.81
N SER A 367 16.77 1.67 -24.61
CA SER A 367 15.41 1.14 -24.87
C SER A 367 15.09 0.95 -26.35
N ALA A 368 15.78 1.65 -27.24
CA ALA A 368 15.61 1.52 -28.69
C ALA A 368 16.29 0.25 -29.25
N GLN A 369 17.11 -0.45 -28.47
CA GLN A 369 17.74 -1.70 -28.87
C GLN A 369 16.71 -2.84 -28.85
N GLU A 370 16.50 -3.50 -29.97
CA GLU A 370 15.61 -4.66 -30.08
C GLU A 370 16.12 -5.82 -29.19
N HIS A 371 15.21 -6.52 -28.53
CA HIS A 371 15.48 -7.71 -27.70
C HIS A 371 16.16 -7.47 -26.33
N VAL A 372 16.04 -6.31 -25.74
CA VAL A 372 16.62 -6.05 -24.41
C VAL A 372 15.80 -6.73 -23.33
N THR A 373 16.39 -7.72 -22.63
CA THR A 373 15.87 -8.22 -21.36
C THR A 373 16.06 -7.17 -20.26
N THR A 374 15.34 -7.29 -19.14
CA THR A 374 15.52 -6.38 -17.99
C THR A 374 16.96 -6.38 -17.48
N GLY A 375 17.64 -7.53 -17.47
CA GLY A 375 19.06 -7.67 -17.11
C GLY A 375 19.98 -6.96 -18.08
N ALA A 376 19.85 -7.25 -19.38
CA ALA A 376 20.68 -6.61 -20.43
C ALA A 376 20.47 -5.08 -20.47
N TYR A 377 19.25 -4.60 -20.19
CA TYR A 377 18.98 -3.18 -20.05
C TYR A 377 19.71 -2.56 -18.85
N ALA A 378 19.80 -3.27 -17.73
CA ALA A 378 20.56 -2.80 -16.57
C ALA A 378 22.06 -2.75 -16.87
N ASP A 379 22.59 -3.83 -17.46
CA ASP A 379 24.01 -3.94 -17.84
C ASP A 379 24.44 -2.86 -18.83
N ALA A 380 23.60 -2.54 -19.83
CA ALA A 380 23.89 -1.50 -20.82
C ALA A 380 23.99 -0.08 -20.22
N LYS A 381 23.44 0.16 -19.05
CA LYS A 381 23.54 1.42 -18.32
C LYS A 381 24.72 1.47 -17.34
N GLU A 382 25.30 0.32 -17.01
CA GLU A 382 26.34 0.22 -15.97
C GLU A 382 27.51 1.18 -16.18
N PRO A 383 28.11 1.34 -17.39
CA PRO A 383 29.22 2.27 -17.59
C PRO A 383 28.88 3.72 -17.24
N TRP A 384 27.65 4.15 -17.52
CA TRP A 384 27.18 5.48 -17.12
C TRP A 384 27.01 5.59 -15.62
N PHE A 385 26.50 4.55 -14.94
CA PHE A 385 26.34 4.56 -13.49
C PHE A 385 27.68 4.62 -12.74
N LEU A 386 28.75 4.03 -13.26
CA LEU A 386 30.08 4.13 -12.69
C LEU A 386 30.58 5.59 -12.67
N ASP A 387 30.42 6.31 -13.79
CA ASP A 387 30.76 7.75 -13.83
C ASP A 387 29.80 8.60 -13.00
N ALA A 388 28.50 8.31 -13.06
CA ALA A 388 27.47 9.00 -12.28
C ALA A 388 27.70 8.88 -10.78
N TYR A 389 28.18 7.72 -10.32
CA TYR A 389 28.50 7.48 -8.93
C TYR A 389 29.56 8.46 -8.42
N ARG A 390 30.65 8.60 -9.16
CA ARG A 390 31.74 9.56 -8.85
C ARG A 390 31.22 11.01 -8.87
N ARG A 391 30.54 11.43 -9.92
CA ARG A 391 30.00 12.79 -10.10
C ARG A 391 28.98 13.16 -9.04
N ALA A 392 28.13 12.23 -8.62
CA ALA A 392 27.14 12.45 -7.59
C ALA A 392 27.82 12.67 -6.23
N TRP A 393 28.88 11.93 -5.92
CA TRP A 393 29.61 12.13 -4.66
C TRP A 393 30.43 13.43 -4.66
N GLU A 394 31.04 13.83 -5.80
CA GLU A 394 31.67 15.14 -5.95
C GLU A 394 30.65 16.28 -5.69
N TRP A 395 29.43 16.13 -6.22
CA TRP A 395 28.35 17.07 -5.95
C TRP A 395 27.93 17.05 -4.48
N ALA A 396 27.84 15.90 -3.85
CA ALA A 396 27.52 15.77 -2.45
C ALA A 396 28.53 16.50 -1.54
N ASP A 397 29.81 16.32 -1.83
CA ASP A 397 30.90 17.00 -1.10
C ASP A 397 30.84 18.51 -1.31
N ALA A 398 30.64 18.97 -2.55
CA ALA A 398 30.57 20.40 -2.88
C ALA A 398 29.35 21.10 -2.25
N THR A 399 28.23 20.38 -2.06
CA THR A 399 26.97 20.93 -1.52
C THR A 399 26.77 20.65 -0.03
N GLY A 400 27.62 19.82 0.58
CA GLY A 400 27.43 19.36 1.95
C GLY A 400 26.22 18.44 2.13
N TRP A 401 25.81 17.74 1.08
CA TRP A 401 24.67 16.82 1.11
C TRP A 401 24.82 15.74 2.18
N ARG A 402 23.71 15.42 2.84
CA ARG A 402 23.61 14.29 3.78
C ARG A 402 22.29 13.55 3.55
N PRO A 403 22.24 12.21 3.71
CA PRO A 403 21.01 11.43 3.58
C PRO A 403 19.91 11.93 4.53
N GLY A 404 18.78 12.40 3.98
CA GLY A 404 17.63 12.87 4.76
C GLY A 404 17.75 14.30 5.30
N GLY A 405 18.77 15.05 4.91
CA GLY A 405 18.82 16.50 5.11
C GLY A 405 17.75 17.20 4.26
N PRO A 406 17.31 18.42 4.66
CA PRO A 406 16.42 19.21 3.80
C PRO A 406 17.12 19.44 2.46
N ALA A 407 16.40 19.20 1.34
CA ALA A 407 16.90 19.56 0.02
C ALA A 407 17.25 21.05 0.04
N GLN A 408 18.54 21.39 -0.07
CA GLN A 408 18.94 22.80 -0.18
C GLN A 408 18.36 23.29 -1.51
N ALA A 409 17.38 24.20 -1.41
CA ALA A 409 16.91 24.97 -2.55
C ALA A 409 18.15 25.60 -3.20
N GLY A 410 18.39 25.24 -4.47
CA GLY A 410 19.53 25.71 -5.22
C GLY A 410 19.69 27.21 -5.06
N GLY A 411 20.79 27.65 -4.48
CA GLY A 411 21.19 29.04 -4.43
C GLY A 411 21.30 29.54 -5.85
N GLY A 412 20.35 30.37 -6.26
CA GLY A 412 20.48 31.15 -7.48
C GLY A 412 21.74 32.01 -7.35
N ALA A 413 22.74 31.69 -8.15
CA ALA A 413 23.83 32.61 -8.41
C ALA A 413 23.25 33.77 -9.24
N GLY A 414 23.33 34.97 -8.71
CA GLY A 414 23.01 36.22 -9.39
C GLY A 414 23.89 36.49 -10.62
#